data_ae5368848392049829fe38623c0cba60
#
_entry.id   ae5368848392049829fe38623c0cba60
#
_cell.length_a   1.000
_cell.length_b   1.000
_cell.length_c   1.000
_cell.angle_alpha   90.00
_cell.angle_beta   90.00
_cell.angle_gamma   90.00
#
_symmetry.space_group_name_H-M   'P 1'
#
loop_
_entity.id
_entity.type
_entity.pdbx_description
1 polymer ?
#
loop_
_entity_poly.entity_id
_entity_poly.type
_entity_poly.pdbx_seq_one_letter_code
_entity_poly.pdbx_strand_id
1 'polypeptide(L)'
;MSNVPTITPGPNDTERAPEGATETLPLITTVHATQQNGSTSDTTEISDEEAYAKLKAKRAERRRKKLIRRGIAAGVVATIVLIAVVVTFVINARPAGNNGPVTDMVTEGTFMTTVEAKGQLKPISASVVSPSVDGTVASINVQAGQSVNEGDVLMTIKNDELDRNVAEAQRAVAAAQEDLANAQKAAAAAQATPSTDADASGANGASGAADTSAVSSAQRNLASAQANLDQANAKAAERTVTAPSSGSIVELNAKVGATVTGGMIMGEGDTSGGKQCMQIADLSKMKVTVQVGEKDIAKIAVGQSANVTYPAFPDIVSQGTVTAIASVANSDANGGGSVTFNVDILIDAPDARLKPGMTAEVSVVTEQLDDVVMVPTMALMTEDGEHYYVNMATDGEGKQTRRVKVTVVTQNDNDAVVGKTQVKRDDQGNEINADVPVTKLRDGDTLVMDTGAGMTADGGDSGSMSADEGM
;
A
#
# COMPACT_ATOMS: atom_id res chain seq x y z
N MET A 1 -39.54 -12.36 33.93
CA MET A 1 -40.80 -12.00 33.25
C MET A 1 -40.37 -11.17 32.06
N SER A 2 -40.12 -11.88 30.96
CA SER A 2 -40.93 -11.97 29.73
C SER A 2 -40.91 -10.67 28.93
N ASN A 3 -40.25 -10.59 27.84
CA ASN A 3 -40.72 -10.97 26.51
C ASN A 3 -39.61 -10.87 25.47
N VAL A 4 -39.36 -11.99 24.82
CA VAL A 4 -38.67 -12.10 23.51
C VAL A 4 -39.77 -12.21 22.46
N PRO A 5 -39.67 -11.57 21.31
CA PRO A 5 -40.38 -12.04 20.11
C PRO A 5 -39.44 -12.82 19.19
N THR A 6 -39.77 -14.07 19.06
CA THR A 6 -39.36 -15.02 18.02
C THR A 6 -39.88 -14.55 16.66
N ILE A 7 -39.01 -14.49 15.65
CA ILE A 7 -39.42 -14.39 14.24
C ILE A 7 -38.98 -15.67 13.52
N THR A 8 -39.97 -16.40 13.05
CA THR A 8 -39.95 -17.60 12.23
C THR A 8 -39.44 -17.30 10.81
N PRO A 9 -38.76 -18.25 10.12
CA PRO A 9 -38.37 -18.09 8.72
C PRO A 9 -39.53 -18.55 7.78
N GLY A 10 -39.80 -17.77 6.76
CA GLY A 10 -40.65 -18.09 5.64
C GLY A 10 -39.83 -18.52 4.40
N PRO A 11 -40.45 -19.19 3.41
CA PRO A 11 -39.78 -20.12 2.52
C PRO A 11 -39.31 -19.52 1.18
N ASN A 12 -38.34 -20.23 0.58
CA ASN A 12 -37.99 -20.39 -0.84
C ASN A 12 -38.53 -19.37 -1.86
N ASP A 13 -37.57 -18.75 -2.55
CA ASP A 13 -37.74 -18.50 -3.98
C ASP A 13 -36.42 -18.76 -4.71
N THR A 14 -36.46 -19.87 -5.44
CA THR A 14 -35.64 -20.21 -6.60
C THR A 14 -36.02 -19.30 -7.74
N GLU A 15 -35.03 -18.69 -8.40
CA GLU A 15 -35.00 -18.31 -9.81
C GLU A 15 -33.83 -17.38 -10.05
N ARG A 16 -32.98 -17.52 -11.01
CA ARG A 16 -33.01 -17.86 -12.42
C ARG A 16 -31.73 -17.26 -13.02
N ALA A 17 -30.95 -18.08 -13.63
CA ALA A 17 -29.84 -17.67 -14.47
C ALA A 17 -30.36 -17.01 -15.77
N PRO A 18 -29.66 -16.06 -16.37
CA PRO A 18 -29.95 -15.64 -17.73
C PRO A 18 -29.24 -16.54 -18.75
N GLU A 19 -30.03 -17.28 -19.50
CA GLU A 19 -29.69 -17.88 -20.79
C GLU A 19 -29.34 -16.78 -21.81
N GLY A 20 -28.22 -16.92 -22.57
CA GLY A 20 -28.31 -17.57 -23.86
C GLY A 20 -28.43 -16.53 -24.96
N ALA A 21 -27.31 -16.16 -25.59
CA ALA A 21 -27.30 -15.56 -26.92
C ALA A 21 -27.36 -16.69 -27.94
N THR A 22 -28.51 -16.89 -28.57
CA THR A 22 -28.74 -17.74 -29.74
C THR A 22 -28.42 -17.00 -31.02
N GLU A 23 -27.43 -17.49 -31.72
CA GLU A 23 -27.14 -17.16 -33.11
C GLU A 23 -28.22 -17.74 -34.00
N THR A 24 -28.92 -16.93 -34.79
CA THR A 24 -29.96 -17.31 -35.73
C THR A 24 -29.34 -17.69 -37.09
N LEU A 25 -29.53 -18.94 -37.50
CA LEU A 25 -29.30 -19.42 -38.86
C LEU A 25 -30.52 -19.04 -39.77
N PRO A 26 -30.32 -18.70 -41.07
CA PRO A 26 -31.43 -18.35 -41.95
C PRO A 26 -32.16 -19.57 -42.50
N LEU A 27 -33.49 -19.50 -42.47
CA LEU A 27 -34.42 -20.46 -43.09
C LEU A 27 -34.26 -20.50 -44.60
N ILE A 28 -34.16 -21.73 -45.15
CA ILE A 28 -34.35 -22.01 -46.57
C ILE A 28 -35.84 -22.10 -46.86
N THR A 29 -36.31 -21.19 -47.69
CA THR A 29 -37.69 -21.18 -48.20
C THR A 29 -37.84 -22.19 -49.33
N THR A 30 -38.62 -23.21 -49.13
CA THR A 30 -39.10 -24.13 -50.21
C THR A 30 -40.26 -23.46 -50.96
N VAL A 31 -40.04 -23.26 -52.24
CA VAL A 31 -41.11 -22.82 -53.16
C VAL A 31 -41.77 -24.06 -53.82
N HIS A 32 -43.06 -24.21 -53.60
CA HIS A 32 -43.91 -25.14 -54.28
C HIS A 32 -44.17 -24.69 -55.74
N ALA A 33 -43.88 -25.56 -56.66
CA ALA A 33 -44.28 -25.37 -58.06
C ALA A 33 -45.63 -26.08 -58.36
N THR A 34 -46.53 -25.30 -58.79
CA THR A 34 -47.89 -25.74 -59.26
C THR A 34 -47.79 -26.28 -60.70
N GLN A 35 -48.40 -27.42 -60.89
CA GLN A 35 -48.60 -28.05 -62.18
C GLN A 35 -49.61 -27.27 -63.04
N GLN A 36 -49.26 -27.05 -64.29
CA GLN A 36 -50.31 -26.84 -65.31
C GLN A 36 -49.98 -27.59 -66.62
N ASN A 37 -50.91 -28.38 -67.00
CA ASN A 37 -51.03 -29.13 -68.25
C ASN A 37 -51.16 -28.21 -69.47
N GLY A 38 -50.54 -28.61 -70.56
CA GLY A 38 -50.81 -28.06 -71.88
C GLY A 38 -50.24 -28.98 -72.96
N SER A 39 -51.12 -29.75 -73.51
CA SER A 39 -51.00 -30.63 -74.70
C SER A 39 -50.69 -29.80 -75.94
N THR A 40 -49.70 -30.21 -76.70
CA THR A 40 -49.85 -30.29 -78.16
C THR A 40 -48.72 -31.15 -78.77
N SER A 41 -49.17 -32.12 -79.54
CA SER A 41 -48.48 -33.01 -80.42
C SER A 41 -47.77 -32.26 -81.54
N ASP A 42 -46.47 -32.55 -81.78
CA ASP A 42 -45.94 -32.48 -83.14
C ASP A 42 -44.95 -33.62 -83.37
N THR A 43 -45.36 -34.45 -84.33
CA THR A 43 -44.61 -35.64 -84.78
C THR A 43 -43.62 -35.17 -85.86
N THR A 44 -42.38 -35.27 -85.56
CA THR A 44 -41.31 -35.16 -86.58
C THR A 44 -40.51 -36.44 -86.55
N GLU A 45 -40.60 -37.21 -87.64
CA GLU A 45 -39.79 -38.39 -87.92
C GLU A 45 -38.29 -38.01 -87.92
N ILE A 46 -37.53 -38.55 -86.98
CA ILE A 46 -36.10 -38.43 -86.96
C ILE A 46 -35.53 -39.67 -87.65
N SER A 47 -34.80 -39.48 -88.72
CA SER A 47 -34.10 -40.52 -89.49
C SER A 47 -33.17 -41.36 -88.60
N ASP A 48 -33.07 -42.66 -88.88
CA ASP A 48 -32.28 -43.65 -88.18
C ASP A 48 -30.79 -43.27 -88.00
N GLU A 49 -30.21 -42.43 -88.85
CA GLU A 49 -28.84 -41.93 -88.82
C GLU A 49 -28.63 -40.92 -87.67
N GLU A 50 -29.58 -40.03 -87.37
CA GLU A 50 -29.47 -39.09 -86.24
C GLU A 50 -29.61 -39.78 -84.88
N ALA A 51 -30.42 -40.86 -84.82
CA ALA A 51 -30.52 -41.68 -83.60
C ALA A 51 -29.19 -42.39 -83.24
N TYR A 52 -28.49 -42.86 -84.29
CA TYR A 52 -27.18 -43.52 -84.08
C TYR A 52 -26.07 -42.54 -83.66
N ALA A 53 -26.09 -41.33 -84.19
CA ALA A 53 -25.17 -40.28 -83.79
C ALA A 53 -25.40 -39.84 -82.32
N LYS A 54 -26.65 -39.72 -81.91
CA LYS A 54 -27.04 -39.36 -80.52
C LYS A 54 -26.65 -40.45 -79.51
N LEU A 55 -26.74 -41.74 -79.88
CA LEU A 55 -26.32 -42.85 -79.05
C LEU A 55 -24.79 -42.93 -78.89
N LYS A 56 -24.04 -42.62 -79.95
CA LYS A 56 -22.54 -42.62 -79.92
C LYS A 56 -22.04 -41.46 -79.08
N ALA A 57 -22.68 -40.27 -79.16
CA ALA A 57 -22.36 -39.09 -78.35
C ALA A 57 -22.66 -39.36 -76.86
N LYS A 58 -23.80 -39.97 -76.51
CA LYS A 58 -24.12 -40.33 -75.11
C LYS A 58 -23.18 -41.35 -74.51
N ARG A 59 -22.63 -42.30 -75.32
CA ARG A 59 -21.64 -43.29 -74.87
C ARG A 59 -20.26 -42.62 -74.62
N ALA A 60 -19.88 -41.66 -75.42
CA ALA A 60 -18.65 -40.90 -75.24
C ALA A 60 -18.72 -40.00 -74.00
N GLU A 61 -19.85 -39.34 -73.76
CA GLU A 61 -20.10 -38.51 -72.56
C GLU A 61 -20.06 -39.29 -71.27
N ARG A 62 -20.64 -40.51 -71.26
CA ARG A 62 -20.57 -41.40 -70.06
C ARG A 62 -19.16 -41.90 -69.78
N ARG A 63 -18.31 -42.08 -70.81
CA ARG A 63 -16.88 -42.46 -70.62
C ARG A 63 -16.09 -41.25 -70.08
N ARG A 64 -16.30 -40.05 -70.57
CA ARG A 64 -15.69 -38.83 -70.05
C ARG A 64 -16.11 -38.56 -68.59
N LYS A 65 -17.38 -38.67 -68.22
CA LYS A 65 -17.87 -38.49 -66.86
C LYS A 65 -17.26 -39.55 -65.90
N LYS A 66 -17.07 -40.79 -66.34
CA LYS A 66 -16.39 -41.84 -65.56
C LYS A 66 -14.90 -41.60 -65.36
N LEU A 67 -14.21 -41.05 -66.38
CA LEU A 67 -12.78 -40.69 -66.30
C LEU A 67 -12.60 -39.48 -65.38
N ILE A 68 -13.44 -38.42 -65.50
CA ILE A 68 -13.41 -37.23 -64.64
C ILE A 68 -13.71 -37.62 -63.17
N ARG A 69 -14.73 -38.47 -62.92
CA ARG A 69 -15.01 -38.98 -61.56
C ARG A 69 -13.87 -39.83 -60.97
N ARG A 70 -13.18 -40.63 -61.77
CA ARG A 70 -12.00 -41.38 -61.33
C ARG A 70 -10.81 -40.45 -61.07
N GLY A 71 -10.63 -39.42 -61.89
CA GLY A 71 -9.60 -38.38 -61.66
C GLY A 71 -9.85 -37.58 -60.41
N ILE A 72 -11.09 -37.16 -60.15
CA ILE A 72 -11.48 -36.44 -58.94
C ILE A 72 -11.29 -37.37 -57.69
N ALA A 73 -11.74 -38.63 -57.77
CA ALA A 73 -11.54 -39.59 -56.68
C ALA A 73 -10.06 -39.87 -56.39
N ALA A 74 -9.23 -39.98 -57.43
CA ALA A 74 -7.78 -40.15 -57.28
C ALA A 74 -7.12 -38.86 -56.66
N GLY A 75 -7.58 -37.68 -57.10
CA GLY A 75 -7.14 -36.40 -56.55
C GLY A 75 -7.51 -36.22 -55.06
N VAL A 76 -8.73 -36.61 -54.68
CA VAL A 76 -9.18 -36.56 -53.25
C VAL A 76 -8.34 -37.56 -52.41
N VAL A 77 -8.09 -38.76 -52.92
CA VAL A 77 -7.25 -39.71 -52.20
C VAL A 77 -5.81 -39.21 -52.07
N ALA A 78 -5.26 -38.62 -53.09
CA ALA A 78 -3.92 -38.03 -53.08
C ALA A 78 -3.82 -36.87 -52.10
N THR A 79 -4.85 -35.98 -52.02
CA THR A 79 -4.89 -34.90 -51.01
C THR A 79 -5.04 -35.43 -49.60
N ILE A 80 -5.85 -36.47 -49.36
CA ILE A 80 -5.97 -37.11 -48.04
C ILE A 80 -4.67 -37.75 -47.60
N VAL A 81 -3.95 -38.42 -48.52
CA VAL A 81 -2.63 -39.02 -48.26
C VAL A 81 -1.61 -37.92 -47.98
N LEU A 82 -1.64 -36.82 -48.75
CA LEU A 82 -0.74 -35.68 -48.53
C LEU A 82 -1.00 -35.01 -47.15
N ILE A 83 -2.29 -34.82 -46.80
CA ILE A 83 -2.66 -34.32 -45.46
C ILE A 83 -2.23 -35.30 -44.37
N ALA A 84 -2.40 -36.60 -44.56
CA ALA A 84 -1.96 -37.60 -43.60
C ALA A 84 -0.43 -37.61 -43.41
N VAL A 85 0.32 -37.44 -44.51
CA VAL A 85 1.78 -37.32 -44.47
C VAL A 85 2.22 -36.02 -43.78
N VAL A 86 1.53 -34.88 -44.08
CA VAL A 86 1.81 -33.60 -43.42
C VAL A 86 1.47 -33.68 -41.95
N VAL A 87 0.34 -34.29 -41.57
CA VAL A 87 -0.08 -34.44 -40.18
C VAL A 87 0.87 -35.38 -39.43
N THR A 88 1.30 -36.47 -40.03
CA THR A 88 2.32 -37.35 -39.40
C THR A 88 3.69 -36.69 -39.31
N PHE A 89 4.05 -35.87 -40.32
CA PHE A 89 5.28 -35.08 -40.23
C PHE A 89 5.20 -33.99 -39.16
N VAL A 90 4.08 -33.28 -39.02
CA VAL A 90 3.87 -32.26 -38.00
C VAL A 90 3.77 -32.87 -36.60
N ILE A 91 3.18 -34.08 -36.46
CA ILE A 91 3.12 -34.80 -35.16
C ILE A 91 4.50 -35.33 -34.78
N ASN A 92 5.30 -35.81 -35.73
CA ASN A 92 6.68 -36.28 -35.49
C ASN A 92 7.69 -35.11 -35.44
N ALA A 93 7.38 -33.93 -36.01
CA ALA A 93 8.19 -32.74 -35.94
C ALA A 93 7.83 -31.85 -34.74
N ARG A 94 6.98 -32.33 -33.81
CA ARG A 94 6.92 -31.67 -32.49
C ARG A 94 8.34 -31.75 -31.93
N PRO A 95 8.99 -30.61 -31.63
CA PRO A 95 10.23 -30.67 -30.93
C PRO A 95 9.96 -31.53 -29.69
N ALA A 96 10.67 -32.60 -29.52
CA ALA A 96 10.71 -33.35 -28.28
C ALA A 96 10.88 -32.27 -27.22
N GLY A 97 9.87 -32.10 -26.33
CA GLY A 97 9.97 -31.14 -25.25
C GLY A 97 11.35 -31.33 -24.69
N ASN A 98 12.07 -30.23 -24.47
CA ASN A 98 13.44 -30.28 -24.00
C ASN A 98 13.39 -30.90 -22.59
N ASN A 99 13.31 -32.22 -22.51
CA ASN A 99 13.39 -33.01 -21.27
C ASN A 99 14.85 -33.09 -20.82
N GLY A 100 15.64 -32.08 -21.18
CA GLY A 100 16.96 -31.92 -20.60
C GLY A 100 16.83 -31.63 -19.11
N PRO A 101 17.78 -32.04 -18.31
CA PRO A 101 17.80 -31.67 -16.90
C PRO A 101 17.72 -30.14 -16.78
N VAL A 102 16.92 -29.66 -15.84
CA VAL A 102 16.90 -28.20 -15.53
C VAL A 102 18.24 -27.88 -14.89
N THR A 103 18.97 -26.96 -15.47
CA THR A 103 20.29 -26.55 -15.01
C THR A 103 20.24 -25.08 -14.61
N ASP A 104 21.01 -24.74 -13.57
CA ASP A 104 21.29 -23.38 -13.16
C ASP A 104 22.78 -23.22 -12.86
N MET A 105 23.25 -22.01 -12.64
CA MET A 105 24.68 -21.76 -12.45
C MET A 105 24.97 -21.26 -11.04
N VAL A 106 26.14 -21.62 -10.56
CA VAL A 106 26.75 -21.02 -9.36
C VAL A 106 27.08 -19.57 -9.69
N THR A 107 26.72 -18.66 -8.82
CA THR A 107 27.01 -17.22 -8.97
C THR A 107 27.84 -16.73 -7.79
N GLU A 108 28.81 -15.84 -8.06
CA GLU A 108 29.57 -15.12 -7.03
C GLU A 108 29.09 -13.67 -7.02
N GLY A 109 28.73 -13.18 -5.84
CA GLY A 109 28.18 -11.82 -5.72
C GLY A 109 27.75 -11.48 -4.30
N THR A 110 26.90 -10.47 -4.20
CA THR A 110 26.35 -10.03 -2.92
C THR A 110 25.07 -10.81 -2.60
N PHE A 111 25.09 -11.52 -1.50
CA PHE A 111 23.92 -12.17 -0.92
C PHE A 111 23.20 -11.23 0.03
N MET A 112 21.88 -11.13 -0.08
CA MET A 112 21.07 -10.34 0.83
C MET A 112 19.88 -11.15 1.33
N THR A 113 19.62 -11.05 2.63
CA THR A 113 18.39 -11.52 3.23
C THR A 113 17.54 -10.32 3.61
N THR A 114 16.28 -10.33 3.21
CA THR A 114 15.35 -9.24 3.49
C THR A 114 14.14 -9.75 4.24
N VAL A 115 13.60 -8.91 5.12
CA VAL A 115 12.29 -9.10 5.74
C VAL A 115 11.33 -8.12 5.11
N GLU A 116 10.28 -8.66 4.49
CA GLU A 116 9.24 -7.85 3.85
C GLU A 116 8.09 -7.60 4.82
N ALA A 117 7.64 -6.36 4.86
CA ALA A 117 6.49 -5.98 5.67
C ALA A 117 5.73 -4.81 5.02
N LYS A 118 4.43 -4.73 5.32
CA LYS A 118 3.57 -3.65 4.85
C LYS A 118 3.24 -2.70 5.98
N GLY A 119 3.18 -1.42 5.67
CA GLY A 119 2.87 -0.40 6.65
C GLY A 119 2.23 0.83 6.05
N GLN A 120 2.04 1.83 6.91
CA GLN A 120 1.50 3.11 6.51
C GLN A 120 2.52 4.21 6.70
N LEU A 121 2.57 5.11 5.73
CA LEU A 121 3.38 6.31 5.76
C LEU A 121 2.77 7.32 6.74
N LYS A 122 3.57 7.80 7.67
CA LYS A 122 3.18 8.77 8.70
C LYS A 122 4.19 9.93 8.73
N PRO A 123 3.77 11.15 9.04
CA PRO A 123 4.72 12.23 9.31
C PRO A 123 5.47 11.94 10.63
N ILE A 124 6.67 12.47 10.76
CA ILE A 124 7.44 12.35 12.01
C ILE A 124 6.76 13.12 13.13
N SER A 125 6.34 14.34 12.83
CA SER A 125 5.65 15.22 13.76
C SER A 125 4.34 15.70 13.17
N ALA A 126 3.32 15.73 14.00
CA ALA A 126 2.03 16.29 13.65
C ALA A 126 1.46 17.04 14.85
N SER A 127 1.05 18.27 14.61
CA SER A 127 0.42 19.14 15.60
C SER A 127 -1.08 19.22 15.34
N VAL A 128 -1.85 18.92 16.37
CA VAL A 128 -3.31 19.10 16.33
C VAL A 128 -3.62 20.55 16.66
N VAL A 129 -4.36 21.20 15.79
CA VAL A 129 -4.85 22.54 16.02
C VAL A 129 -6.24 22.47 16.66
N SER A 130 -6.30 22.82 17.94
CA SER A 130 -7.53 22.88 18.71
C SER A 130 -7.75 24.31 19.20
N PRO A 131 -8.86 24.96 18.84
CA PRO A 131 -9.20 26.30 19.35
C PRO A 131 -9.33 26.29 20.88
N SER A 132 -8.85 27.36 21.50
CA SER A 132 -8.93 27.54 22.97
C SER A 132 -10.28 28.08 23.42
N VAL A 133 -11.09 28.59 22.48
CA VAL A 133 -12.40 29.22 22.76
C VAL A 133 -13.51 28.49 22.00
N ASP A 134 -14.64 28.39 22.67
CA ASP A 134 -15.87 27.86 22.07
C ASP A 134 -16.52 28.91 21.13
N GLY A 135 -17.33 28.45 20.20
CA GLY A 135 -18.05 29.34 19.30
C GLY A 135 -18.38 28.74 17.96
N THR A 136 -18.57 29.56 16.97
CA THR A 136 -18.87 29.15 15.59
C THR A 136 -17.74 29.57 14.66
N VAL A 137 -17.29 28.69 13.77
CA VAL A 137 -16.28 29.01 12.77
C VAL A 137 -16.79 30.11 11.82
N ALA A 138 -16.19 31.29 11.90
CA ALA A 138 -16.57 32.41 11.07
C ALA A 138 -15.90 32.39 9.69
N SER A 139 -14.60 32.10 9.64
CA SER A 139 -13.83 31.96 8.40
C SER A 139 -12.72 30.93 8.54
N ILE A 140 -12.34 30.36 7.40
CA ILE A 140 -11.19 29.46 7.26
C ILE A 140 -10.33 30.08 6.15
N ASN A 141 -9.05 30.32 6.45
CA ASN A 141 -8.14 31.03 5.55
C ASN A 141 -7.18 30.09 4.82
N VAL A 142 -7.31 28.78 5.05
CA VAL A 142 -6.39 27.77 4.58
C VAL A 142 -7.13 26.58 3.97
N GLN A 143 -6.41 25.76 3.20
CA GLN A 143 -6.95 24.57 2.53
C GLN A 143 -6.14 23.34 2.90
N ALA A 144 -6.77 22.15 2.81
CA ALA A 144 -6.06 20.89 2.97
C ALA A 144 -4.95 20.75 1.91
N GLY A 145 -3.76 20.34 2.34
CA GLY A 145 -2.57 20.26 1.49
C GLY A 145 -1.77 21.54 1.37
N GLN A 146 -2.24 22.66 1.92
CA GLN A 146 -1.52 23.94 1.91
C GLN A 146 -0.38 23.93 2.94
N SER A 147 0.77 24.50 2.58
CA SER A 147 1.86 24.76 3.52
C SER A 147 1.60 26.06 4.29
N VAL A 148 1.86 26.03 5.58
CA VAL A 148 1.72 27.15 6.52
C VAL A 148 2.97 27.32 7.35
N ASN A 149 3.24 28.56 7.79
CA ASN A 149 4.31 28.86 8.74
C ASN A 149 3.73 29.01 10.14
N GLU A 150 4.58 28.83 11.15
CA GLU A 150 4.21 29.13 12.54
C GLU A 150 3.70 30.56 12.67
N GLY A 151 2.55 30.73 13.33
CA GLY A 151 1.88 32.01 13.51
C GLY A 151 0.90 32.41 12.40
N ASP A 152 0.86 31.71 11.27
CA ASP A 152 -0.11 31.99 10.19
C ASP A 152 -1.55 31.81 10.71
N VAL A 153 -2.45 32.71 10.30
CA VAL A 153 -3.87 32.68 10.70
C VAL A 153 -4.59 31.60 9.91
N LEU A 154 -5.04 30.56 10.60
CA LEU A 154 -5.71 29.39 10.02
C LEU A 154 -7.23 29.60 9.90
N MET A 155 -7.86 30.04 10.99
CA MET A 155 -9.31 30.28 11.04
C MET A 155 -9.67 31.30 12.11
N THR A 156 -10.88 31.81 12.03
CA THR A 156 -11.43 32.74 13.02
C THR A 156 -12.73 32.15 13.58
N ILE A 157 -12.89 32.26 14.90
CA ILE A 157 -14.08 31.83 15.62
C ILE A 157 -14.91 33.05 16.01
N LYS A 158 -16.20 33.02 15.78
CA LYS A 158 -17.16 33.97 16.27
C LYS A 158 -17.65 33.52 17.64
N ASN A 159 -17.51 34.40 18.65
CA ASN A 159 -18.03 34.20 19.98
C ASN A 159 -18.60 35.53 20.51
N ASP A 160 -19.93 35.62 20.53
CA ASP A 160 -20.65 36.84 20.91
C ASP A 160 -20.51 37.14 22.43
N GLU A 161 -20.16 36.16 23.25
CA GLU A 161 -19.91 36.34 24.69
C GLU A 161 -18.61 37.12 24.93
N LEU A 162 -17.53 36.73 24.24
CA LEU A 162 -16.25 37.42 24.31
C LEU A 162 -16.39 38.89 23.87
N ASP A 163 -17.19 39.16 22.82
CA ASP A 163 -17.45 40.50 22.37
C ASP A 163 -18.19 41.35 23.44
N ARG A 164 -19.16 40.73 24.13
CA ARG A 164 -19.85 41.39 25.25
C ARG A 164 -18.90 41.66 26.40
N ASN A 165 -18.04 40.71 26.76
CA ASN A 165 -17.09 40.85 27.87
C ASN A 165 -16.08 41.97 27.59
N VAL A 166 -15.57 42.10 26.38
CA VAL A 166 -14.70 43.22 25.98
C VAL A 166 -15.45 44.54 26.08
N ALA A 167 -16.68 44.60 25.57
CA ALA A 167 -17.49 45.85 25.62
C ALA A 167 -17.87 46.24 27.05
N GLU A 168 -18.07 45.29 27.96
CA GLU A 168 -18.31 45.56 29.37
C GLU A 168 -17.05 46.05 30.08
N ALA A 169 -15.90 45.42 29.85
CA ALA A 169 -14.62 45.87 30.39
C ALA A 169 -14.23 47.26 29.87
N GLN A 170 -14.51 47.59 28.60
CA GLN A 170 -14.32 48.95 28.06
C GLN A 170 -15.18 49.97 28.77
N ARG A 171 -16.45 49.67 29.04
CA ARG A 171 -17.36 50.54 29.80
C ARG A 171 -16.88 50.74 31.24
N ALA A 172 -16.36 49.68 31.89
CA ALA A 172 -15.80 49.79 33.22
C ALA A 172 -14.57 50.70 33.29
N VAL A 173 -13.66 50.60 32.26
CA VAL A 173 -12.53 51.54 32.15
C VAL A 173 -13.00 52.97 31.96
N ALA A 174 -14.01 53.24 31.10
CA ALA A 174 -14.55 54.55 30.88
C ALA A 174 -15.17 55.14 32.17
N ALA A 175 -15.93 54.36 32.93
CA ALA A 175 -16.48 54.77 34.21
C ALA A 175 -15.37 55.08 35.24
N ALA A 176 -14.36 54.22 35.36
CA ALA A 176 -13.23 54.43 36.26
C ALA A 176 -12.37 55.67 35.88
N GLN A 177 -12.29 56.02 34.61
CA GLN A 177 -11.67 57.26 34.12
C GLN A 177 -12.47 58.49 34.54
N GLU A 178 -13.79 58.43 34.42
CA GLU A 178 -14.68 59.48 34.86
C GLU A 178 -14.60 59.69 36.38
N ASP A 179 -14.62 58.62 37.15
CA ASP A 179 -14.43 58.68 38.61
C ASP A 179 -13.10 59.30 39.01
N LEU A 180 -12.00 58.94 38.33
CA LEU A 180 -10.71 59.57 38.56
C LEU A 180 -10.71 61.03 38.23
N ALA A 181 -11.31 61.45 37.10
CA ALA A 181 -11.41 62.81 36.70
C ALA A 181 -12.24 63.63 37.73
N ASN A 182 -13.30 63.03 38.26
CA ASN A 182 -14.16 63.71 39.31
C ASN A 182 -13.40 63.79 40.63
N ALA A 183 -12.66 62.72 41.05
CA ALA A 183 -11.83 62.77 42.24
C ALA A 183 -10.70 63.80 42.12
N GLN A 184 -10.08 63.93 40.97
CA GLN A 184 -9.07 65.02 40.69
C GLN A 184 -9.65 66.41 40.72
N LYS A 185 -10.84 66.61 40.15
CA LYS A 185 -11.52 67.89 40.21
C LYS A 185 -11.90 68.28 41.64
N ALA A 186 -12.39 67.31 42.45
CA ALA A 186 -12.72 67.52 43.85
C ALA A 186 -11.49 67.91 44.67
N ALA A 187 -10.37 67.13 44.46
CA ALA A 187 -9.09 67.43 45.12
C ALA A 187 -8.55 68.82 44.74
N ALA A 188 -8.63 69.19 43.45
CA ALA A 188 -8.23 70.54 43.01
C ALA A 188 -9.10 71.62 43.57
N ALA A 189 -10.44 71.46 43.67
CA ALA A 189 -11.34 72.38 44.28
C ALA A 189 -11.08 72.58 45.78
N ALA A 190 -10.79 71.50 46.51
CA ALA A 190 -10.44 71.56 47.92
C ALA A 190 -9.13 72.33 48.17
N GLN A 191 -8.15 72.23 47.20
CA GLN A 191 -6.90 73.01 47.29
C GLN A 191 -7.08 74.49 46.88
N ALA A 192 -8.12 74.82 46.11
CA ALA A 192 -8.37 76.21 45.62
C ALA A 192 -9.20 77.05 46.57
N THR A 193 -9.77 76.48 47.65
CA THR A 193 -10.48 77.28 48.67
C THR A 193 -9.47 77.97 49.58
N PRO A 194 -9.31 79.32 49.49
CA PRO A 194 -8.43 80.04 50.41
C PRO A 194 -9.03 79.94 51.82
N SER A 195 -8.23 79.49 52.78
CA SER A 195 -8.53 79.50 54.21
C SER A 195 -8.58 80.96 54.65
N THR A 196 -9.72 81.64 54.53
CA THR A 196 -10.02 82.92 55.18
C THR A 196 -10.70 82.60 56.51
N ASP A 197 -9.91 82.08 57.46
CA ASP A 197 -10.10 82.33 58.89
C ASP A 197 -8.98 81.61 59.67
N ALA A 198 -8.00 82.39 60.05
CA ALA A 198 -6.97 81.94 60.98
C ALA A 198 -7.53 82.00 62.41
N ASP A 199 -8.25 80.99 62.88
CA ASP A 199 -8.34 80.68 64.30
C ASP A 199 -9.20 79.39 64.53
N ALA A 200 -8.57 78.22 64.48
CA ALA A 200 -9.05 77.06 65.21
C ALA A 200 -7.94 75.94 65.06
N SER A 201 -7.23 75.77 66.12
CA SER A 201 -6.31 74.67 66.33
C SER A 201 -6.91 73.30 65.98
N GLY A 202 -6.36 72.56 65.07
CA GLY A 202 -6.35 71.13 65.17
C GLY A 202 -7.09 70.28 64.16
N ALA A 203 -7.64 70.79 63.04
CA ALA A 203 -8.41 69.97 62.10
C ALA A 203 -7.93 69.97 60.63
N ASN A 204 -6.85 70.67 60.29
CA ASN A 204 -6.40 70.86 58.85
C ASN A 204 -5.58 69.76 58.25
N GLY A 205 -5.31 68.62 58.94
CA GLY A 205 -4.57 67.48 58.41
C GLY A 205 -5.46 66.46 57.75
N ALA A 206 -6.76 66.41 58.07
CA ALA A 206 -7.64 65.34 57.67
C ALA A 206 -8.29 65.52 56.26
N SER A 207 -8.57 66.75 55.85
CA SER A 207 -9.21 66.99 54.52
C SER A 207 -8.28 66.76 53.37
N GLY A 208 -7.04 67.27 53.40
CA GLY A 208 -6.09 67.05 52.32
C GLY A 208 -5.63 65.62 52.16
N ALA A 209 -5.58 64.86 53.30
CA ALA A 209 -5.27 63.44 53.28
C ALA A 209 -6.47 62.62 52.72
N ALA A 210 -7.71 63.00 52.97
CA ALA A 210 -8.91 62.37 52.45
C ALA A 210 -8.99 62.51 50.90
N ASP A 211 -8.74 63.69 50.38
CA ASP A 211 -8.82 64.00 48.95
C ASP A 211 -7.74 63.31 48.15
N THR A 212 -6.50 63.21 48.67
CA THR A 212 -5.41 62.42 48.05
C THR A 212 -5.67 60.91 48.14
N SER A 213 -6.36 60.43 49.20
CA SER A 213 -6.75 59.06 49.32
C SER A 213 -7.84 58.67 48.32
N ALA A 214 -8.79 59.59 48.02
CA ALA A 214 -9.83 59.36 47.02
C ALA A 214 -9.23 59.25 45.59
N VAL A 215 -8.31 60.18 45.24
CA VAL A 215 -7.58 60.10 43.94
C VAL A 215 -6.77 58.79 43.85
N SER A 216 -6.06 58.39 44.90
CA SER A 216 -5.31 57.15 44.94
C SER A 216 -6.21 55.90 44.79
N SER A 217 -7.40 55.92 45.36
CA SER A 217 -8.39 54.84 45.24
C SER A 217 -8.96 54.78 43.83
N ALA A 218 -9.31 55.91 43.23
CA ALA A 218 -9.76 56.00 41.85
C ALA A 218 -8.69 55.56 40.85
N GLN A 219 -7.40 55.89 41.11
CA GLN A 219 -6.27 55.38 40.30
C GLN A 219 -6.16 53.87 40.37
N ARG A 220 -6.25 53.24 41.56
CA ARG A 220 -6.25 51.78 41.71
C ARG A 220 -7.44 51.12 41.01
N ASN A 221 -8.62 51.73 41.09
CA ASN A 221 -9.81 51.22 40.41
C ASN A 221 -9.62 51.28 38.88
N LEU A 222 -9.06 52.37 38.35
CA LEU A 222 -8.75 52.49 36.94
C LEU A 222 -7.73 51.45 36.52
N ALA A 223 -6.63 51.24 37.27
CA ALA A 223 -5.65 50.23 36.98
C ALA A 223 -6.26 48.79 37.00
N SER A 224 -7.17 48.52 37.93
CA SER A 224 -7.90 47.24 37.97
C SER A 224 -8.84 47.08 36.77
N ALA A 225 -9.56 48.13 36.37
CA ALA A 225 -10.42 48.09 35.21
C ALA A 225 -9.62 47.90 33.91
N GLN A 226 -8.47 48.54 33.79
CA GLN A 226 -7.55 48.34 32.65
C GLN A 226 -7.02 46.90 32.59
N ALA A 227 -6.58 46.31 33.73
CA ALA A 227 -6.15 44.92 33.77
C ALA A 227 -7.27 43.93 33.37
N ASN A 228 -8.51 44.23 33.76
CA ASN A 228 -9.67 43.40 33.34
C ASN A 228 -9.93 43.54 31.82
N LEU A 229 -9.77 44.75 31.26
CA LEU A 229 -9.90 44.96 29.82
C LEU A 229 -8.79 44.23 29.05
N ASP A 230 -7.55 44.30 29.53
CA ASP A 230 -6.41 43.57 28.92
C ASP A 230 -6.64 42.07 28.95
N GLN A 231 -7.20 41.54 30.05
CA GLN A 231 -7.55 40.12 30.13
C GLN A 231 -8.70 39.74 29.18
N ALA A 232 -9.72 40.60 29.05
CA ALA A 232 -10.83 40.37 28.12
C ALA A 232 -10.32 40.41 26.65
N ASN A 233 -9.44 41.34 26.33
CA ASN A 233 -8.84 41.46 25.01
C ASN A 233 -7.95 40.22 24.69
N ALA A 234 -7.16 39.75 25.65
CA ALA A 234 -6.34 38.57 25.49
C ALA A 234 -7.19 37.33 25.15
N LYS A 235 -8.27 37.10 25.91
CA LYS A 235 -9.24 36.06 25.62
C LYS A 235 -9.94 36.23 24.27
N ALA A 236 -10.25 37.45 23.90
CA ALA A 236 -10.86 37.72 22.61
C ALA A 236 -9.89 37.52 21.45
N ALA A 237 -8.60 37.72 21.65
CA ALA A 237 -7.57 37.41 20.66
C ALA A 237 -7.45 35.88 20.35
N GLU A 238 -7.76 35.01 21.32
CA GLU A 238 -7.77 33.56 21.16
C GLU A 238 -8.81 33.07 20.13
N ARG A 239 -9.74 33.94 19.68
CA ARG A 239 -10.65 33.64 18.55
C ARG A 239 -9.91 33.47 17.22
N THR A 240 -8.74 34.08 17.11
CA THR A 240 -7.89 33.92 15.94
C THR A 240 -6.98 32.71 16.18
N VAL A 241 -7.28 31.63 15.52
CA VAL A 241 -6.51 30.38 15.63
C VAL A 241 -5.34 30.44 14.66
N THR A 242 -4.13 30.35 15.19
CA THR A 242 -2.89 30.40 14.42
C THR A 242 -2.19 29.05 14.40
N ALA A 243 -1.30 28.86 13.43
CA ALA A 243 -0.49 27.64 13.32
C ALA A 243 0.52 27.53 14.48
N PRO A 244 0.51 26.44 15.24
CA PRO A 244 1.46 26.23 16.35
C PRO A 244 2.86 25.83 15.86
N SER A 245 2.98 25.41 14.60
CA SER A 245 4.23 25.00 13.96
C SER A 245 4.13 25.13 12.45
N SER A 246 5.26 25.29 11.78
CA SER A 246 5.32 25.25 10.31
C SER A 246 5.11 23.82 9.81
N GLY A 247 4.44 23.66 8.66
CA GLY A 247 4.16 22.37 8.07
C GLY A 247 3.09 22.42 6.98
N SER A 248 2.57 21.26 6.60
CA SER A 248 1.45 21.15 5.66
C SER A 248 0.19 20.71 6.41
N ILE A 249 -0.96 21.25 5.99
CA ILE A 249 -2.27 20.86 6.53
C ILE A 249 -2.64 19.50 5.96
N VAL A 250 -2.53 18.46 6.79
CA VAL A 250 -2.83 17.07 6.38
C VAL A 250 -4.28 16.69 6.58
N GLU A 251 -4.95 17.35 7.55
CA GLU A 251 -6.35 17.13 7.85
C GLU A 251 -7.04 18.47 8.13
N LEU A 252 -8.18 18.69 7.52
CA LEU A 252 -9.04 19.89 7.72
C LEU A 252 -10.48 19.42 7.84
N ASN A 253 -10.96 19.32 9.08
CA ASN A 253 -12.35 18.95 9.38
C ASN A 253 -13.23 20.19 9.62
N ALA A 254 -12.60 21.33 9.89
CA ALA A 254 -13.29 22.60 10.10
C ALA A 254 -14.08 23.02 8.87
N LYS A 255 -15.31 23.48 9.10
CA LYS A 255 -16.20 24.08 8.08
C LYS A 255 -16.75 25.38 8.60
N VAL A 256 -16.89 26.36 7.73
CA VAL A 256 -17.55 27.64 8.09
C VAL A 256 -18.96 27.35 8.58
N GLY A 257 -19.35 27.94 9.73
CA GLY A 257 -20.62 27.72 10.38
C GLY A 257 -20.65 26.49 11.34
N ALA A 258 -19.60 25.69 11.41
CA ALA A 258 -19.54 24.58 12.37
C ALA A 258 -19.35 25.10 13.80
N THR A 259 -19.94 24.40 14.78
CA THR A 259 -19.77 24.71 16.20
C THR A 259 -18.50 24.06 16.74
N VAL A 260 -17.71 24.84 17.46
CA VAL A 260 -16.52 24.39 18.19
C VAL A 260 -16.86 24.39 19.67
N THR A 261 -16.60 23.27 20.34
CA THR A 261 -16.78 23.11 21.78
C THR A 261 -15.65 22.24 22.35
N GLY A 262 -14.99 22.73 23.39
CA GLY A 262 -13.85 22.03 23.99
C GLY A 262 -12.69 21.77 23.02
N GLY A 263 -12.47 22.64 22.04
CA GLY A 263 -11.42 22.50 21.03
C GLY A 263 -11.73 21.52 19.91
N MET A 264 -12.93 20.93 19.88
CA MET A 264 -13.37 19.97 18.88
C MET A 264 -14.54 20.52 18.05
N ILE A 265 -14.66 20.08 16.80
CA ILE A 265 -15.79 20.38 15.95
C ILE A 265 -16.90 19.37 16.18
N MET A 266 -18.07 19.90 16.50
CA MET A 266 -19.31 19.13 16.56
C MET A 266 -19.99 19.19 15.21
N GLY A 267 -20.19 18.04 14.56
CA GLY A 267 -21.00 17.93 13.35
C GLY A 267 -22.48 17.95 13.70
N GLU A 268 -23.32 18.44 12.79
CA GLU A 268 -24.78 18.39 12.93
C GLU A 268 -25.22 16.91 12.97
N GLY A 269 -25.63 16.44 14.15
CA GLY A 269 -26.04 15.03 14.36
C GLY A 269 -24.95 14.09 14.89
N ASP A 270 -23.77 14.57 15.21
CA ASP A 270 -22.68 13.72 15.72
C ASP A 270 -22.80 13.59 17.24
N THR A 271 -23.32 12.44 17.70
CA THR A 271 -23.43 12.08 19.14
C THR A 271 -22.20 11.30 19.65
N SER A 272 -21.19 11.08 18.80
CA SER A 272 -20.07 10.17 19.08
C SER A 272 -18.71 10.83 19.38
N GLY A 273 -18.72 12.10 19.78
CA GLY A 273 -17.49 12.82 20.09
C GLY A 273 -17.00 13.69 18.94
N GLY A 274 -16.63 14.95 19.25
CA GLY A 274 -16.15 15.91 18.27
C GLY A 274 -14.88 15.44 17.54
N LYS A 275 -14.68 15.93 16.32
CA LYS A 275 -13.47 15.72 15.53
C LYS A 275 -12.46 16.83 15.78
N GLN A 276 -11.19 16.53 15.64
CA GLN A 276 -10.12 17.52 15.63
C GLN A 276 -10.40 18.56 14.53
N CYS A 277 -10.16 19.83 14.81
CA CYS A 277 -10.43 20.89 13.84
C CYS A 277 -9.52 20.79 12.63
N MET A 278 -8.23 20.60 12.88
CA MET A 278 -7.20 20.60 11.84
C MET A 278 -5.95 19.91 12.36
N GLN A 279 -5.16 19.31 11.45
CA GLN A 279 -3.85 18.76 11.75
C GLN A 279 -2.81 19.32 10.79
N ILE A 280 -1.72 19.81 11.35
CA ILE A 280 -0.53 20.29 10.62
C ILE A 280 0.57 19.27 10.85
N ALA A 281 1.26 18.86 9.79
CA ALA A 281 2.37 17.93 9.87
C ALA A 281 3.58 18.40 9.08
N ASP A 282 4.75 18.13 9.60
CA ASP A 282 5.99 18.29 8.86
C ASP A 282 6.19 17.08 7.93
N LEU A 283 6.19 17.35 6.63
CA LEU A 283 6.36 16.36 5.58
C LEU A 283 7.79 16.32 5.03
N SER A 284 8.72 17.08 5.59
CA SER A 284 10.13 17.07 5.18
C SER A 284 10.80 15.73 5.44
N LYS A 285 10.33 15.03 6.47
CA LYS A 285 10.70 13.67 6.81
C LYS A 285 9.46 12.88 7.14
N MET A 286 9.45 11.62 6.73
CA MET A 286 8.34 10.71 7.01
C MET A 286 8.84 9.42 7.62
N LYS A 287 7.97 8.70 8.28
CA LYS A 287 8.24 7.35 8.75
C LYS A 287 7.19 6.38 8.25
N VAL A 288 7.61 5.15 7.99
CA VAL A 288 6.71 4.03 7.76
C VAL A 288 6.69 3.17 9.01
N THR A 289 5.51 2.94 9.57
CA THR A 289 5.34 1.99 10.67
C THR A 289 4.83 0.69 10.06
N VAL A 290 5.66 -0.36 10.09
CA VAL A 290 5.32 -1.70 9.61
C VAL A 290 5.09 -2.65 10.76
N GLN A 291 4.32 -3.71 10.51
CA GLN A 291 4.09 -4.79 11.46
C GLN A 291 4.89 -6.02 11.03
N VAL A 292 5.78 -6.47 11.88
CA VAL A 292 6.68 -7.60 11.65
C VAL A 292 6.33 -8.72 12.61
N GLY A 293 6.28 -9.95 12.11
CA GLY A 293 5.98 -11.14 12.91
C GLY A 293 7.10 -11.50 13.90
N GLU A 294 6.77 -12.27 14.93
CA GLU A 294 7.68 -12.70 15.99
C GLU A 294 8.93 -13.44 15.47
N LYS A 295 8.78 -14.22 14.39
CA LYS A 295 9.91 -14.97 13.81
C LYS A 295 10.94 -14.07 13.13
N ASP A 296 10.49 -12.96 12.57
CA ASP A 296 11.32 -12.08 11.74
C ASP A 296 11.87 -10.88 12.52
N ILE A 297 11.19 -10.48 13.61
CA ILE A 297 11.65 -9.36 14.45
C ILE A 297 13.03 -9.63 15.07
N ALA A 298 13.34 -10.90 15.35
CA ALA A 298 14.65 -11.28 15.89
C ALA A 298 15.82 -11.00 14.93
N LYS A 299 15.54 -10.85 13.63
CA LYS A 299 16.52 -10.57 12.59
C LYS A 299 16.71 -9.06 12.34
N ILE A 300 15.78 -8.24 12.85
CA ILE A 300 15.77 -6.79 12.61
C ILE A 300 16.47 -6.07 13.77
N ALA A 301 17.33 -5.12 13.42
CA ALA A 301 18.05 -4.27 14.36
C ALA A 301 17.92 -2.80 13.96
N VAL A 302 17.98 -1.91 14.96
CA VAL A 302 18.02 -0.46 14.74
C VAL A 302 19.30 -0.11 13.98
N GLY A 303 19.15 0.72 12.94
CA GLY A 303 20.23 1.15 12.06
C GLY A 303 20.31 0.38 10.74
N GLN A 304 19.55 -0.70 10.57
CA GLN A 304 19.50 -1.42 9.29
C GLN A 304 18.85 -0.58 8.19
N SER A 305 19.34 -0.75 6.97
CA SER A 305 18.79 -0.13 5.77
C SER A 305 17.54 -0.84 5.31
N ALA A 306 16.61 -0.08 4.78
CA ALA A 306 15.36 -0.61 4.22
C ALA A 306 15.06 0.06 2.88
N ASN A 307 14.57 -0.71 1.92
CA ASN A 307 14.00 -0.20 0.68
C ASN A 307 12.48 -0.09 0.84
N VAL A 308 11.94 1.07 0.53
CA VAL A 308 10.51 1.37 0.66
C VAL A 308 9.93 1.62 -0.72
N THR A 309 8.94 0.83 -1.08
CA THR A 309 8.19 0.94 -2.33
C THR A 309 6.74 1.28 -2.06
N TYR A 310 6.09 1.88 -3.02
CA TYR A 310 4.72 2.38 -2.88
C TYR A 310 3.85 1.82 -4.01
N PRO A 311 2.86 0.95 -3.71
CA PRO A 311 1.98 0.40 -4.73
C PRO A 311 1.26 1.46 -5.58
N ALA A 312 1.01 2.64 -4.99
CA ALA A 312 0.40 3.77 -5.69
C ALA A 312 1.34 4.46 -6.68
N PHE A 313 2.66 4.35 -6.50
CA PHE A 313 3.71 4.96 -7.31
C PHE A 313 4.88 3.98 -7.50
N PRO A 314 4.76 3.01 -8.43
CA PRO A 314 5.79 1.98 -8.61
C PRO A 314 7.15 2.52 -9.08
N ASP A 315 7.15 3.76 -9.58
CA ASP A 315 8.35 4.47 -10.04
C ASP A 315 9.15 5.10 -8.89
N ILE A 316 8.58 5.16 -7.67
CA ILE A 316 9.24 5.73 -6.50
C ILE A 316 9.76 4.60 -5.62
N VAL A 317 11.07 4.61 -5.40
CA VAL A 317 11.73 3.79 -4.39
C VAL A 317 12.47 4.73 -3.44
N SER A 318 12.13 4.66 -2.16
CA SER A 318 12.80 5.45 -1.13
C SER A 318 13.71 4.58 -0.28
N GLN A 319 14.86 5.13 0.10
CA GLN A 319 15.71 4.49 1.10
C GLN A 319 15.29 4.95 2.48
N GLY A 320 15.19 4.00 3.40
CA GLY A 320 14.89 4.26 4.79
C GLY A 320 15.85 3.57 5.73
N THR A 321 15.79 3.95 6.99
CA THR A 321 16.59 3.36 8.07
C THR A 321 15.68 2.96 9.22
N VAL A 322 15.88 1.78 9.78
CA VAL A 322 15.16 1.33 10.99
C VAL A 322 15.58 2.20 12.17
N THR A 323 14.65 2.95 12.74
CA THR A 323 14.92 3.86 13.87
C THR A 323 14.41 3.35 15.20
N ALA A 324 13.32 2.58 15.20
CA ALA A 324 12.77 2.05 16.43
C ALA A 324 12.06 0.71 16.20
N ILE A 325 12.13 -0.14 17.20
CA ILE A 325 11.43 -1.41 17.29
C ILE A 325 10.59 -1.38 18.58
N ALA A 326 9.28 -1.62 18.45
CA ALA A 326 8.40 -1.63 19.62
C ALA A 326 8.74 -2.77 20.57
N SER A 327 8.83 -2.47 21.85
CA SER A 327 9.08 -3.47 22.92
C SER A 327 7.83 -4.24 23.31
N VAL A 328 6.65 -3.82 22.85
CA VAL A 328 5.36 -4.44 23.14
C VAL A 328 4.77 -4.95 21.84
N ALA A 329 4.35 -6.20 21.87
CA ALA A 329 3.68 -6.81 20.74
C ALA A 329 2.24 -6.30 20.59
N ASN A 330 1.80 -6.16 19.35
CA ASN A 330 0.39 -6.01 19.02
C ASN A 330 -0.23 -7.42 18.94
N SER A 331 -1.19 -7.69 19.82
CA SER A 331 -2.03 -8.88 19.74
C SER A 331 -3.47 -8.44 19.55
N ASP A 332 -4.18 -9.02 18.59
CA ASP A 332 -5.60 -8.78 18.46
C ASP A 332 -6.33 -9.28 19.71
N ALA A 333 -7.17 -8.43 20.30
CA ALA A 333 -7.90 -8.68 21.54
C ALA A 333 -8.82 -9.92 21.48
N ASN A 334 -9.01 -10.53 20.33
CA ASN A 334 -9.86 -11.71 20.10
C ASN A 334 -9.12 -13.06 20.10
N GLY A 335 -7.83 -13.09 20.47
CA GLY A 335 -7.12 -14.35 20.77
C GLY A 335 -6.79 -15.27 19.59
N GLY A 336 -6.97 -14.85 18.35
CA GLY A 336 -6.68 -15.63 17.13
C GLY A 336 -5.68 -15.00 16.18
N GLY A 337 -5.15 -13.83 16.51
CA GLY A 337 -4.25 -13.07 15.65
C GLY A 337 -2.78 -13.45 15.85
N SER A 338 -2.00 -13.26 14.81
CA SER A 338 -0.55 -13.38 14.82
C SER A 338 0.06 -12.30 15.72
N VAL A 339 1.04 -12.66 16.53
CA VAL A 339 1.83 -11.70 17.33
C VAL A 339 2.72 -10.91 16.40
N THR A 340 2.58 -9.58 16.41
CA THR A 340 3.37 -8.68 15.58
C THR A 340 3.99 -7.56 16.40
N PHE A 341 5.09 -7.00 15.92
CA PHE A 341 5.77 -5.86 16.53
C PHE A 341 5.82 -4.70 15.53
N ASN A 342 5.61 -3.49 16.03
CA ASN A 342 5.77 -2.30 15.19
C ASN A 342 7.26 -1.97 15.02
N VAL A 343 7.65 -1.74 13.78
CA VAL A 343 8.98 -1.26 13.41
C VAL A 343 8.81 0.07 12.67
N ASP A 344 9.50 1.10 13.13
CA ASP A 344 9.49 2.42 12.51
C ASP A 344 10.73 2.59 11.62
N ILE A 345 10.49 2.87 10.36
CA ILE A 345 11.50 3.15 9.34
C ILE A 345 11.43 4.61 8.95
N LEU A 346 12.52 5.34 9.13
CA LEU A 346 12.64 6.75 8.79
C LEU A 346 13.04 6.91 7.32
N ILE A 347 12.36 7.82 6.63
CA ILE A 347 12.67 8.28 5.28
C ILE A 347 13.05 9.75 5.39
N ASP A 348 14.32 10.07 5.13
CA ASP A 348 14.86 11.42 5.33
C ASP A 348 14.44 12.42 4.24
N ALA A 349 14.19 11.96 3.02
CA ALA A 349 13.80 12.81 1.89
C ALA A 349 12.67 12.15 1.08
N PRO A 350 11.42 12.19 1.57
CA PRO A 350 10.29 11.62 0.86
C PRO A 350 9.97 12.43 -0.41
N ASP A 351 9.54 11.76 -1.47
CA ASP A 351 9.02 12.42 -2.68
C ASP A 351 7.78 13.25 -2.34
N ALA A 352 7.66 14.45 -2.94
CA ALA A 352 6.55 15.38 -2.68
C ALA A 352 5.15 14.84 -3.05
N ARG A 353 5.09 13.80 -3.89
CA ARG A 353 3.85 13.10 -4.27
C ARG A 353 3.32 12.19 -3.16
N LEU A 354 4.18 11.79 -2.23
CA LEU A 354 3.83 10.91 -1.12
C LEU A 354 3.00 11.67 -0.09
N LYS A 355 1.95 11.03 0.41
CA LYS A 355 1.06 11.62 1.41
C LYS A 355 0.94 10.72 2.63
N PRO A 356 0.79 11.29 3.82
CA PRO A 356 0.46 10.52 5.02
C PRO A 356 -0.78 9.63 4.80
N GLY A 357 -0.75 8.43 5.36
CA GLY A 357 -1.81 7.43 5.21
C GLY A 357 -1.65 6.50 4.00
N MET A 358 -0.70 6.76 3.09
CA MET A 358 -0.41 5.84 1.98
C MET A 358 0.18 4.54 2.49
N THR A 359 -0.17 3.44 1.81
CA THR A 359 0.45 2.14 2.05
C THR A 359 1.84 2.10 1.43
N ALA A 360 2.78 1.57 2.18
CA ALA A 360 4.15 1.30 1.74
C ALA A 360 4.50 -0.16 1.99
N GLU A 361 5.28 -0.73 1.09
CA GLU A 361 5.92 -2.04 1.24
C GLU A 361 7.40 -1.80 1.54
N VAL A 362 7.87 -2.43 2.59
CA VAL A 362 9.23 -2.23 3.10
C VAL A 362 9.97 -3.55 3.07
N SER A 363 11.16 -3.56 2.47
CA SER A 363 12.11 -4.66 2.51
C SER A 363 13.30 -4.23 3.36
N VAL A 364 13.35 -4.71 4.61
CA VAL A 364 14.48 -4.44 5.53
C VAL A 364 15.61 -5.42 5.24
N VAL A 365 16.80 -4.91 4.96
CA VAL A 365 18.00 -5.74 4.77
C VAL A 365 18.49 -6.20 6.13
N THR A 366 18.36 -7.51 6.38
CA THR A 366 18.73 -8.11 7.68
C THR A 366 20.15 -8.67 7.68
N GLU A 367 20.60 -9.16 6.53
CA GLU A 367 21.95 -9.69 6.36
C GLU A 367 22.44 -9.33 4.95
N GLN A 368 23.68 -8.91 4.84
CA GLN A 368 24.39 -8.69 3.59
C GLN A 368 25.76 -9.31 3.67
N LEU A 369 26.07 -10.17 2.72
CA LEU A 369 27.38 -10.78 2.55
C LEU A 369 27.88 -10.50 1.15
N ASP A 370 29.01 -9.84 1.02
CA ASP A 370 29.62 -9.49 -0.25
C ASP A 370 30.67 -10.56 -0.65
N ASP A 371 30.85 -10.73 -1.97
CA ASP A 371 31.83 -11.65 -2.55
C ASP A 371 31.66 -13.11 -2.07
N VAL A 372 30.43 -13.59 -2.01
CA VAL A 372 30.10 -14.96 -1.59
C VAL A 372 29.62 -15.79 -2.77
N VAL A 373 29.92 -17.09 -2.70
CA VAL A 373 29.45 -18.05 -3.68
C VAL A 373 28.04 -18.50 -3.30
N MET A 374 27.11 -18.32 -4.22
CA MET A 374 25.69 -18.64 -4.06
C MET A 374 25.29 -19.78 -4.98
N VAL A 375 24.42 -20.63 -4.48
CA VAL A 375 23.78 -21.70 -5.25
C VAL A 375 22.27 -21.55 -5.11
N PRO A 376 21.49 -21.79 -6.17
CA PRO A 376 20.04 -21.79 -6.07
C PRO A 376 19.57 -22.78 -5.00
N THR A 377 18.70 -22.36 -4.10
CA THR A 377 18.16 -23.21 -3.02
C THR A 377 17.53 -24.48 -3.57
N MET A 378 16.93 -24.41 -4.77
CA MET A 378 16.35 -25.58 -5.46
C MET A 378 17.40 -26.60 -5.92
N ALA A 379 18.68 -26.24 -6.03
CA ALA A 379 19.76 -27.16 -6.38
C ALA A 379 20.36 -27.90 -5.16
N LEU A 380 19.97 -27.45 -3.94
CA LEU A 380 20.43 -28.07 -2.71
C LEU A 380 19.65 -29.37 -2.41
N MET A 381 20.38 -30.45 -2.19
CA MET A 381 19.83 -31.71 -1.76
C MET A 381 20.31 -32.05 -0.36
N THR A 382 19.45 -32.63 0.46
CA THR A 382 19.82 -33.16 1.78
C THR A 382 19.26 -34.56 1.95
N GLU A 383 20.00 -35.44 2.64
CA GLU A 383 19.56 -36.79 2.97
C GLU A 383 19.17 -36.91 4.45
N ASP A 384 19.79 -36.12 5.30
CA ASP A 384 19.62 -36.19 6.77
C ASP A 384 19.26 -34.84 7.43
N GLY A 385 19.09 -33.78 6.65
CA GLY A 385 18.81 -32.45 7.14
C GLY A 385 20.02 -31.65 7.67
N GLU A 386 21.19 -32.32 7.79
CA GLU A 386 22.43 -31.70 8.26
C GLU A 386 23.49 -31.56 7.17
N HIS A 387 23.47 -32.50 6.19
CA HIS A 387 24.42 -32.53 5.11
C HIS A 387 23.78 -32.15 3.78
N TYR A 388 24.34 -31.15 3.15
CA TYR A 388 23.88 -30.63 1.88
C TYR A 388 24.81 -30.99 0.75
N TYR A 389 24.22 -31.27 -0.42
CA TYR A 389 24.92 -31.64 -1.63
C TYR A 389 24.33 -30.87 -2.81
N VAL A 390 25.17 -30.65 -3.82
CA VAL A 390 24.73 -30.14 -5.12
C VAL A 390 25.20 -31.12 -6.20
N ASN A 391 24.43 -31.31 -7.26
CA ASN A 391 24.81 -32.07 -8.43
C ASN A 391 25.44 -31.12 -9.45
N MET A 392 26.77 -31.12 -9.56
CA MET A 392 27.52 -30.34 -10.53
C MET A 392 27.58 -31.09 -11.86
N ALA A 393 27.21 -30.42 -12.97
CA ALA A 393 27.38 -31.00 -14.30
C ALA A 393 28.86 -31.15 -14.63
N THR A 394 29.22 -32.31 -15.20
CA THR A 394 30.58 -32.58 -15.69
C THR A 394 30.66 -32.53 -17.21
N ASP A 395 29.51 -32.41 -17.87
CA ASP A 395 29.34 -32.19 -19.31
C ASP A 395 28.54 -30.90 -19.56
N GLY A 396 28.68 -30.30 -20.72
CA GLY A 396 27.97 -29.06 -21.06
C GLY A 396 26.46 -29.22 -21.23
N GLU A 397 25.92 -30.44 -21.14
CA GLU A 397 24.49 -30.73 -21.33
C GLU A 397 23.77 -31.15 -20.03
N GLY A 398 24.49 -31.26 -18.90
CA GLY A 398 23.94 -31.66 -17.60
C GLY A 398 23.52 -33.12 -17.49
N LYS A 399 23.92 -33.95 -18.43
CA LYS A 399 23.59 -35.37 -18.45
C LYS A 399 24.48 -36.23 -17.53
N GLN A 400 25.69 -35.76 -17.29
CA GLN A 400 26.61 -36.38 -16.33
C GLN A 400 26.80 -35.41 -15.17
N THR A 401 26.58 -35.91 -13.96
CA THR A 401 26.66 -35.11 -12.75
C THR A 401 27.64 -35.71 -11.76
N ARG A 402 28.29 -34.86 -11.00
CA ARG A 402 29.10 -35.24 -9.84
C ARG A 402 28.50 -34.60 -8.60
N ARG A 403 28.19 -35.40 -7.61
CA ARG A 403 27.72 -34.92 -6.30
C ARG A 403 28.88 -34.24 -5.56
N VAL A 404 28.66 -33.01 -5.14
CA VAL A 404 29.61 -32.18 -4.37
C VAL A 404 28.98 -31.87 -3.03
N LYS A 405 29.66 -32.26 -1.93
CA LYS A 405 29.23 -31.88 -0.57
C LYS A 405 29.53 -30.40 -0.33
N VAL A 406 28.50 -29.66 0.13
CA VAL A 406 28.59 -28.24 0.46
C VAL A 406 28.18 -28.00 1.91
N THR A 407 28.68 -26.93 2.50
CA THR A 407 28.23 -26.45 3.80
C THR A 407 27.42 -25.16 3.55
N VAL A 408 26.18 -25.15 3.96
CA VAL A 408 25.31 -23.96 3.87
C VAL A 408 25.62 -23.07 5.07
N VAL A 409 25.94 -21.81 4.82
CA VAL A 409 26.19 -20.78 5.85
C VAL A 409 24.90 -20.05 6.20
N THR A 410 24.22 -19.55 5.18
CA THR A 410 22.92 -18.89 5.27
C THR A 410 22.16 -19.12 3.97
N GLN A 411 20.85 -18.97 4.00
CA GLN A 411 19.99 -19.12 2.81
C GLN A 411 18.78 -18.22 2.90
N ASN A 412 18.29 -17.83 1.74
CA ASN A 412 16.98 -17.21 1.57
C ASN A 412 16.09 -18.10 0.69
N ASP A 413 14.95 -17.57 0.23
CA ASP A 413 14.00 -18.35 -0.60
C ASP A 413 14.57 -18.76 -1.97
N ASN A 414 15.53 -18.01 -2.51
CA ASN A 414 16.07 -18.22 -3.86
C ASN A 414 17.46 -18.84 -3.82
N ASP A 415 18.34 -18.34 -2.97
CA ASP A 415 19.76 -18.66 -2.97
C ASP A 415 20.28 -19.09 -1.60
N ALA A 416 21.31 -19.91 -1.61
CA ALA A 416 22.04 -20.29 -0.42
C ALA A 416 23.53 -20.00 -0.58
N VAL A 417 24.11 -19.38 0.43
CA VAL A 417 25.56 -19.16 0.52
C VAL A 417 26.23 -20.43 0.97
N VAL A 418 27.14 -20.92 0.15
CA VAL A 418 27.83 -22.19 0.40
C VAL A 418 29.32 -21.98 0.61
N GLY A 419 29.87 -22.64 1.63
CA GLY A 419 31.29 -22.61 1.94
C GLY A 419 31.57 -22.96 3.38
N LYS A 420 32.85 -23.03 3.73
CA LYS A 420 33.28 -23.07 5.12
C LYS A 420 33.72 -21.69 5.53
N THR A 421 33.15 -21.17 6.60
CA THR A 421 33.57 -19.93 7.21
C THR A 421 35.06 -20.02 7.60
N GLN A 422 35.88 -19.17 7.04
CA GLN A 422 37.30 -19.06 7.39
C GLN A 422 37.60 -17.62 7.82
N VAL A 423 38.35 -17.48 8.91
CA VAL A 423 38.85 -16.19 9.36
C VAL A 423 39.91 -15.72 8.37
N LYS A 424 39.60 -14.65 7.63
CA LYS A 424 40.60 -14.01 6.75
C LYS A 424 41.58 -13.25 7.59
N ARG A 425 42.89 -13.52 7.40
CA ARG A 425 43.99 -12.80 8.06
C ARG A 425 44.64 -11.89 7.03
N ASP A 426 45.01 -10.67 7.46
CA ASP A 426 45.84 -9.79 6.63
C ASP A 426 47.29 -10.31 6.47
N ASP A 427 48.06 -9.67 5.61
CA ASP A 427 49.45 -10.03 5.38
C ASP A 427 50.34 -9.86 6.63
N GLN A 428 49.81 -9.28 7.69
CA GLN A 428 50.45 -9.10 9.00
C GLN A 428 49.99 -10.10 10.06
N GLY A 429 49.05 -10.99 9.67
CA GLY A 429 48.50 -12.06 10.53
C GLY A 429 47.37 -11.63 11.47
N ASN A 430 46.86 -10.39 11.36
CA ASN A 430 45.74 -9.91 12.14
C ASN A 430 44.40 -10.49 11.54
N GLU A 431 43.51 -10.89 12.41
CA GLU A 431 42.21 -11.35 11.99
C GLU A 431 41.40 -10.16 11.45
N ILE A 432 41.13 -10.17 10.13
CA ILE A 432 40.18 -9.27 9.54
C ILE A 432 38.82 -9.94 9.79
N ASN A 433 37.90 -9.28 10.46
CA ASN A 433 36.58 -9.76 10.87
C ASN A 433 35.63 -10.04 9.70
N ALA A 434 36.08 -10.78 8.70
CA ALA A 434 35.26 -11.27 7.61
C ALA A 434 35.40 -12.79 7.55
N ASP A 435 34.46 -13.49 8.17
CA ASP A 435 34.23 -14.89 7.93
C ASP A 435 33.78 -15.05 6.47
N VAL A 436 34.73 -15.24 5.55
CA VAL A 436 34.41 -15.45 4.13
C VAL A 436 34.16 -16.94 3.92
N PRO A 437 33.01 -17.37 3.42
CA PRO A 437 32.73 -18.77 3.11
C PRO A 437 33.59 -19.23 1.93
N VAL A 438 34.42 -20.25 2.14
CA VAL A 438 35.26 -20.86 1.09
C VAL A 438 34.66 -22.16 0.66
N THR A 439 34.38 -22.30 -0.62
CA THR A 439 33.84 -23.52 -1.25
C THR A 439 34.74 -24.03 -2.38
N LYS A 440 34.48 -25.27 -2.83
CA LYS A 440 35.11 -25.83 -4.04
C LYS A 440 34.37 -25.44 -5.32
N LEU A 441 33.17 -24.91 -5.21
CA LEU A 441 32.40 -24.43 -6.33
C LEU A 441 32.97 -23.08 -6.79
N ARG A 442 32.85 -22.79 -8.07
CA ARG A 442 33.31 -21.56 -8.71
C ARG A 442 32.16 -20.91 -9.44
N ASP A 443 32.26 -19.62 -9.62
CA ASP A 443 31.37 -18.87 -10.49
C ASP A 443 31.29 -19.52 -11.88
N GLY A 444 30.08 -19.71 -12.39
CA GLY A 444 29.80 -20.34 -13.67
C GLY A 444 29.74 -21.88 -13.65
N ASP A 445 30.00 -22.56 -12.52
CA ASP A 445 29.76 -24.00 -12.43
C ASP A 445 28.29 -24.30 -12.63
N THR A 446 27.97 -25.22 -13.54
CA THR A 446 26.59 -25.60 -13.86
C THR A 446 26.10 -26.64 -12.86
N LEU A 447 24.97 -26.37 -12.24
CA LEU A 447 24.27 -27.27 -11.32
C LEU A 447 23.05 -27.87 -12.01
N VAL A 448 22.77 -29.13 -11.69
CA VAL A 448 21.60 -29.86 -12.17
C VAL A 448 20.59 -29.99 -11.05
N MET A 449 19.39 -29.45 -11.30
CA MET A 449 18.27 -29.55 -10.37
C MET A 449 17.57 -30.89 -10.51
N ASP A 450 17.29 -31.54 -9.38
CA ASP A 450 16.46 -32.75 -9.37
C ASP A 450 14.97 -32.34 -9.39
N THR A 451 14.39 -32.34 -10.57
CA THR A 451 12.95 -32.03 -10.73
C THR A 451 12.05 -33.22 -10.38
N GLY A 452 12.61 -34.32 -9.80
CA GLY A 452 11.82 -35.50 -9.41
C GLY A 452 11.26 -36.33 -10.58
N ALA A 453 11.55 -35.94 -11.84
CA ALA A 453 10.98 -36.57 -13.03
C ALA A 453 11.89 -37.65 -13.67
N GLY A 454 13.00 -38.05 -13.04
CA GLY A 454 14.04 -38.85 -13.69
C GLY A 454 14.65 -39.99 -12.90
N MET A 455 13.99 -40.61 -11.93
CA MET A 455 14.42 -41.94 -11.46
C MET A 455 13.85 -43.01 -12.37
N THR A 456 14.42 -43.16 -13.56
CA THR A 456 14.46 -44.46 -14.23
C THR A 456 15.58 -45.27 -13.55
N ALA A 457 15.15 -46.21 -12.74
CA ALA A 457 16.03 -47.22 -12.19
C ALA A 457 16.88 -47.82 -13.31
N ASP A 458 18.16 -47.51 -13.30
CA ASP A 458 19.14 -48.32 -14.09
C ASP A 458 19.29 -49.67 -13.44
N GLY A 459 19.23 -50.64 -14.30
CA GLY A 459 18.99 -52.04 -14.08
C GLY A 459 19.87 -52.71 -13.05
N GLY A 460 19.18 -53.48 -12.23
CA GLY A 460 19.77 -54.41 -11.31
C GLY A 460 20.69 -55.39 -11.96
N ASP A 461 21.86 -55.49 -11.42
CA ASP A 461 22.67 -56.70 -11.47
C ASP A 461 22.06 -57.74 -10.49
N SER A 462 21.32 -58.69 -11.05
CA SER A 462 20.85 -59.85 -10.32
C SER A 462 22.03 -60.86 -10.15
N GLY A 463 22.85 -60.57 -9.15
CA GLY A 463 23.80 -61.58 -8.64
C GLY A 463 23.04 -62.70 -7.91
N SER A 464 22.92 -63.79 -8.57
CA SER A 464 22.45 -65.05 -7.99
C SER A 464 23.28 -65.41 -6.76
N MET A 465 22.70 -65.40 -5.57
CA MET A 465 23.21 -66.12 -4.41
C MET A 465 22.59 -67.49 -4.39
N SER A 466 23.41 -68.48 -4.81
CA SER A 466 23.20 -69.87 -4.55
C SER A 466 23.23 -70.15 -3.05
N ALA A 467 22.14 -70.74 -2.57
CA ALA A 467 22.08 -71.37 -1.25
C ALA A 467 23.09 -72.48 -1.19
N ASP A 468 23.94 -72.47 -0.18
CA ASP A 468 24.66 -73.68 0.27
C ASP A 468 24.16 -74.01 1.69
N GLU A 469 23.43 -75.09 1.75
CA GLU A 469 23.09 -75.79 2.99
C GLU A 469 24.34 -76.56 3.46
N GLY A 470 24.62 -76.51 4.76
CA GLY A 470 25.61 -77.38 5.32
C GLY A 470 25.92 -77.22 6.79
N MET A 471 25.21 -78.01 7.64
CA MET A 471 25.54 -78.43 9.00
C MET A 471 25.67 -77.41 10.12
#